data_4df33bd5c62581c166ba3e2a1d7efff8
#
_entry.id   4df33bd5c62581c166ba3e2a1d7efff8
#
_cell.length_a   1.000
_cell.length_b   1.000
_cell.length_c   1.000
_cell.angle_alpha   90.00
_cell.angle_beta   90.00
_cell.angle_gamma   90.00
#
_symmetry.space_group_name_H-M   'P 1'
#
loop_
_entity.id
_entity.type
_entity.pdbx_description
1 polymer ?
#
loop_
_entity_poly.entity_id
_entity_poly.type
_entity_poly.pdbx_seq_one_letter_code
_entity_poly.pdbx_strand_id
1 'polypeptide(L)'
;LYLTKRMAARLVQDQINVTAIAPGAFASDMNKAARDHGDAVASNIPNKRIGVAEDMAAAAIYLASDAGNYVVGDTITVDGGVAHANIGSPSIDA
;
A
#
# COMPACT_ATOMS: atom_id res chain seq x y z
N LEU A 1 10.29 -4.55 3.64
CA LEU A 1 9.45 -4.88 4.80
C LEU A 1 10.27 -5.34 6.00
N TYR A 2 11.19 -6.25 5.76
CA TYR A 2 12.12 -6.63 6.82
C TYR A 2 12.99 -5.46 7.25
N LEU A 3 13.48 -4.69 6.29
CA LEU A 3 14.27 -3.49 6.57
C LEU A 3 13.46 -2.47 7.36
N THR A 4 12.19 -2.29 7.02
CA THR A 4 11.30 -1.39 7.76
C THR A 4 11.24 -1.79 9.23
N LYS A 5 11.06 -3.06 9.51
CA LYS A 5 10.98 -3.56 10.90
C LYS A 5 12.29 -3.37 11.64
N ARG A 6 13.42 -3.63 10.97
CA ARG A 6 14.73 -3.46 11.58
C ARG A 6 15.01 -2.00 11.90
N MET A 7 14.73 -1.12 10.97
CA MET A 7 14.93 0.31 11.20
C MET A 7 13.99 0.84 12.28
N ALA A 8 12.74 0.39 12.28
CA ALA A 8 11.78 0.80 13.30
C ALA A 8 12.22 0.39 14.69
N ALA A 9 12.68 -0.86 14.85
CA ALA A 9 13.12 -1.36 16.15
C ALA A 9 14.32 -0.57 16.67
N ARG A 10 15.22 -0.16 15.77
CA ARG A 10 16.41 0.60 16.13
C ARG A 10 16.09 2.04 16.51
N LEU A 11 15.20 2.68 15.72
CA LEU A 11 15.00 4.11 15.82
C LEU A 11 13.86 4.52 16.75
N VAL A 12 12.94 3.61 17.09
CA VAL A 12 11.85 3.95 17.99
C VAL A 12 12.38 4.36 19.38
N GLN A 13 13.54 3.87 19.76
CA GLN A 13 14.18 4.23 21.02
C GLN A 13 14.56 5.72 21.04
N ASP A 14 14.78 6.30 19.87
CA ASP A 14 15.11 7.71 19.73
C ASP A 14 13.86 8.55 19.40
N GLN A 15 12.66 7.99 19.59
CA GLN A 15 11.40 8.65 19.31
C GLN A 15 11.19 8.91 17.82
N ILE A 16 11.76 8.06 16.97
CA ILE A 16 11.58 8.14 15.52
C ILE A 16 10.77 6.94 15.09
N ASN A 17 9.59 7.20 14.51
CA ASN A 17 8.71 6.16 13.99
C ASN A 17 9.04 5.88 12.54
N VAL A 18 9.26 4.62 12.22
CA VAL A 18 9.52 4.17 10.86
C VAL A 18 8.37 3.27 10.41
N THR A 19 7.76 3.63 9.30
CA THR A 19 6.67 2.88 8.69
C THR A 19 6.88 2.86 7.18
N ALA A 20 6.15 2.00 6.50
CA ALA A 20 6.24 1.89 5.06
C ALA A 20 4.86 1.86 4.43
N ILE A 21 4.78 2.26 3.18
CA ILE A 21 3.59 2.14 2.37
C ILE A 21 3.93 1.24 1.18
N ALA A 22 3.11 0.23 0.96
CA ALA A 22 3.24 -0.67 -0.17
C ALA A 22 2.11 -0.37 -1.17
N PRO A 23 2.39 0.41 -2.21
CA PRO A 23 1.36 0.78 -3.17
C PRO A 23 1.12 -0.35 -4.18
N GLY A 24 -0.12 -0.42 -4.67
CA GLY A 24 -0.47 -1.27 -5.80
C GLY A 24 -0.40 -0.49 -7.12
N ALA A 25 -1.40 -0.70 -7.99
CA ALA A 25 -1.43 -0.08 -9.30
C ALA A 25 -1.97 1.35 -9.21
N PHE A 26 -1.11 2.30 -9.53
CA PHE A 26 -1.44 3.72 -9.64
C PHE A 26 -0.97 4.22 -11.00
N ALA A 27 -1.76 5.07 -11.64
CA ALA A 27 -1.38 5.66 -12.91
C ALA A 27 -0.19 6.61 -12.71
N SER A 28 0.93 6.31 -13.35
CA SER A 28 2.14 7.11 -13.22
C SER A 28 3.11 6.79 -14.34
N ASP A 29 4.16 7.59 -14.45
CA ASP A 29 5.22 7.31 -15.43
C ASP A 29 5.98 6.02 -15.11
N MET A 30 5.99 5.59 -13.86
CA MET A 30 6.62 4.34 -13.45
C MET A 30 5.71 3.14 -13.69
N ASN A 31 4.40 3.35 -13.74
CA ASN A 31 3.45 2.29 -14.05
C ASN A 31 2.63 2.69 -15.28
N LYS A 32 3.23 2.49 -16.43
CA LYS A 32 2.62 2.90 -17.70
C LYS A 32 1.37 2.09 -18.02
N ALA A 33 1.33 0.83 -17.64
CA ALA A 33 0.15 -0.01 -17.90
C ALA A 33 -1.07 0.54 -17.14
N ALA A 34 -0.91 0.91 -15.88
CA ALA A 34 -2.00 1.49 -15.11
C ALA A 34 -2.41 2.86 -15.66
N ARG A 35 -1.44 3.63 -16.15
CA ARG A 35 -1.73 4.95 -16.75
C ARG A 35 -2.45 4.84 -18.08
N ASP A 36 -1.97 3.95 -18.96
CA ASP A 36 -2.41 3.90 -20.35
C ASP A 36 -3.51 2.86 -20.60
N HIS A 37 -3.60 1.85 -19.75
CA HIS A 37 -4.55 0.74 -19.88
C HIS A 37 -5.24 0.47 -18.55
N GLY A 38 -5.70 1.56 -17.90
CA GLY A 38 -6.26 1.49 -16.56
C GLY A 38 -7.42 0.52 -16.40
N ASP A 39 -8.30 0.46 -17.40
CA ASP A 39 -9.47 -0.42 -17.33
C ASP A 39 -9.06 -1.90 -17.31
N ALA A 40 -8.08 -2.26 -18.13
CA ALA A 40 -7.60 -3.63 -18.17
C ALA A 40 -6.89 -4.01 -16.87
N VAL A 41 -6.09 -3.11 -16.33
CA VAL A 41 -5.42 -3.32 -15.04
C VAL A 41 -6.45 -3.40 -13.92
N ALA A 42 -7.41 -2.49 -13.91
CA ALA A 42 -8.44 -2.44 -12.87
C ALA A 42 -9.26 -3.72 -12.79
N SER A 43 -9.51 -4.37 -13.93
CA SER A 43 -10.30 -5.60 -13.93
C SER A 43 -9.65 -6.73 -13.13
N ASN A 44 -8.35 -6.69 -12.91
CA ASN A 44 -7.60 -7.69 -12.15
C ASN A 44 -7.39 -7.30 -10.70
N ILE A 45 -7.89 -6.14 -10.28
CA ILE A 45 -7.77 -5.68 -8.90
C ILE A 45 -9.07 -6.02 -8.17
N PRO A 46 -9.02 -6.57 -6.95
CA PRO A 46 -10.24 -6.96 -6.24
C PRO A 46 -11.28 -5.84 -6.11
N ASN A 47 -10.88 -4.60 -5.84
CA ASN A 47 -11.85 -3.50 -5.75
C ASN A 47 -12.14 -2.84 -7.10
N LYS A 48 -11.60 -3.38 -8.20
CA LYS A 48 -11.95 -3.02 -9.58
C LYS A 48 -11.62 -1.58 -9.98
N ARG A 49 -10.62 -0.99 -9.36
CA ARG A 49 -10.10 0.31 -9.79
C ARG A 49 -8.62 0.43 -9.48
N ILE A 50 -7.93 1.26 -10.22
CA ILE A 50 -6.56 1.64 -9.87
C ILE A 50 -6.61 2.73 -8.81
N GLY A 51 -5.51 2.91 -8.09
CA GLY A 51 -5.42 3.95 -7.08
C GLY A 51 -5.32 5.33 -7.69
N VAL A 52 -5.80 6.32 -6.96
CA VAL A 52 -5.67 7.73 -7.31
C VAL A 52 -4.76 8.42 -6.30
N ALA A 53 -4.32 9.64 -6.63
CA ALA A 53 -3.37 10.35 -5.78
C ALA A 53 -3.87 10.48 -4.34
N GLU A 54 -5.16 10.68 -4.14
CA GLU A 54 -5.75 10.82 -2.82
C GLU A 54 -5.58 9.57 -1.96
N ASP A 55 -5.56 8.40 -2.57
CA ASP A 55 -5.38 7.15 -1.82
C ASP A 55 -4.00 7.10 -1.17
N MET A 56 -2.97 7.55 -1.88
CA MET A 56 -1.61 7.61 -1.33
C MET A 56 -1.46 8.76 -0.35
N ALA A 57 -2.03 9.92 -0.68
CA ALA A 57 -1.94 11.09 0.19
C ALA A 57 -2.58 10.82 1.55
N ALA A 58 -3.73 10.17 1.57
CA ALA A 58 -4.42 9.85 2.82
C ALA A 58 -3.56 8.94 3.70
N ALA A 59 -2.94 7.91 3.12
CA ALA A 59 -2.06 7.01 3.87
C ALA A 59 -0.84 7.75 4.42
N ALA A 60 -0.21 8.58 3.59
CA ALA A 60 0.97 9.34 4.01
C ALA A 60 0.63 10.34 5.12
N ILE A 61 -0.49 11.03 5.00
CA ILE A 61 -0.92 12.00 6.01
C ILE A 61 -1.24 11.29 7.32
N TYR A 62 -1.93 10.16 7.27
CA TYR A 62 -2.24 9.38 8.46
C TYR A 62 -0.95 9.00 9.21
N LEU A 63 0.03 8.46 8.49
CA LEU A 63 1.27 8.00 9.11
C LEU A 63 2.13 9.14 9.61
N ALA A 64 2.10 10.30 8.95
CA ALA A 64 2.92 11.44 9.31
C ALA A 64 2.29 12.32 10.39
N SER A 65 1.03 12.10 10.71
CA SER A 65 0.30 12.91 11.68
C SER A 65 0.28 12.26 13.06
N ASP A 66 -0.22 13.00 14.04
CA ASP A 66 -0.39 12.45 15.39
C ASP A 66 -1.29 11.22 15.41
N ALA A 67 -2.22 11.12 14.46
CA ALA A 67 -3.10 9.97 14.37
C ALA A 67 -2.32 8.67 14.12
N GLY A 68 -1.18 8.73 13.46
CA GLY A 68 -0.35 7.57 13.16
C GLY A 68 0.76 7.30 14.17
N ASN A 69 0.82 8.02 15.28
CA ASN A 69 1.94 7.91 16.22
C ASN A 69 2.10 6.54 16.87
N TYR A 70 1.06 5.75 16.91
CA TYR A 70 1.11 4.42 17.53
C TYR A 70 1.40 3.32 16.52
N VAL A 71 1.60 3.68 15.26
CA VAL A 71 1.91 2.73 14.17
C VAL A 71 3.42 2.78 13.93
N VAL A 72 4.11 1.73 14.31
CA VAL A 72 5.57 1.66 14.24
C VAL A 72 5.99 0.32 13.67
N GLY A 73 6.82 0.35 12.64
CA GLY A 73 7.41 -0.85 12.07
C GLY A 73 6.49 -1.63 11.12
N ASP A 74 5.31 -1.14 10.89
CA ASP A 74 4.35 -1.80 10.03
C ASP A 74 4.39 -1.24 8.62
N THR A 75 3.74 -1.97 7.72
CA THR A 75 3.59 -1.55 6.33
C THR A 75 2.10 -1.46 6.03
N ILE A 76 1.67 -0.30 5.52
CA ILE A 76 0.29 -0.13 5.08
C ILE A 76 0.21 -0.45 3.60
N THR A 77 -0.63 -1.43 3.27
CA THR A 77 -0.84 -1.86 1.89
C THR A 77 -1.99 -1.04 1.29
N VAL A 78 -1.70 -0.36 0.17
CA VAL A 78 -2.67 0.48 -0.53
C VAL A 78 -2.76 -0.01 -1.96
N ASP A 79 -3.50 -1.10 -2.18
CA ASP A 79 -3.47 -1.82 -3.46
C ASP A 79 -4.83 -2.35 -3.92
N GLY A 80 -5.92 -1.89 -3.32
CA GLY A 80 -7.24 -2.34 -3.71
C GLY A 80 -7.53 -3.80 -3.37
N GLY A 81 -6.73 -4.40 -2.50
CA GLY A 81 -6.93 -5.77 -2.04
C GLY A 81 -6.06 -6.81 -2.75
N VAL A 82 -5.16 -6.40 -3.64
CA VAL A 82 -4.37 -7.36 -4.41
C VAL A 82 -3.60 -8.31 -3.52
N ALA A 83 -2.95 -7.82 -2.47
CA ALA A 83 -2.13 -8.67 -1.60
C ALA A 83 -2.96 -9.48 -0.60
N HIS A 84 -4.06 -8.93 -0.10
CA HIS A 84 -4.74 -9.50 1.06
C HIS A 84 -6.20 -9.91 0.82
N ALA A 85 -6.80 -9.53 -0.30
CA ALA A 85 -8.19 -9.82 -0.58
C ALA A 85 -8.39 -10.47 -1.95
N ASN A 86 -7.33 -11.01 -2.53
CA ASN A 86 -7.39 -11.59 -3.87
C ASN A 86 -7.66 -13.10 -3.77
N ILE A 87 -8.91 -13.46 -3.81
CA ILE A 87 -9.34 -14.85 -3.84
C ILE A 87 -9.94 -15.24 -5.20
N GLY A 88 -9.60 -14.46 -6.23
CA GLY A 88 -10.23 -14.58 -7.53
C GLY A 88 -9.88 -15.80 -8.34
N SER A 89 -8.86 -16.56 -7.97
CA SER A 89 -8.56 -17.81 -8.68
C SER A 89 -9.49 -18.91 -8.20
N PRO A 90 -10.23 -19.56 -9.09
CA PRO A 90 -11.16 -20.63 -8.68
C PRO A 90 -10.50 -21.74 -7.89
N SER A 91 -9.24 -22.00 -8.14
CA SER A 91 -8.52 -23.11 -7.50
C SER A 91 -8.30 -22.90 -6.00
N ILE A 92 -8.43 -21.70 -5.50
CA ILE A 92 -8.16 -21.39 -4.10
C ILE A 92 -9.43 -21.19 -3.28
N ASP A 93 -10.58 -21.37 -3.86
CA ASP A 93 -11.85 -21.14 -3.19
C ASP A 93 -12.27 -22.30 -2.32
N ALA A 94 -11.59 -23.36 -2.41
CA ALA A 94 -11.96 -24.58 -1.70
C ALA A 94 -11.88 -24.45 -0.19
#